data_004092f57b1ff99f30908bf14cbd9be6
#
_entry.id   004092f57b1ff99f30908bf14cbd9be6
#
_cell.length_a   1.000
_cell.length_b   1.000
_cell.length_c   1.000
_cell.angle_alpha   90.00
_cell.angle_beta   90.00
_cell.angle_gamma   90.00
#
_symmetry.space_group_name_H-M   'P 1'
#
loop_
_entity.id
_entity.type
_entity.pdbx_description
1 polymer ?
#
loop_
_entity_poly.entity_id
_entity_poly.type
_entity_poly.pdbx_seq_one_letter_code
_entity_poly.pdbx_strand_id
1 'polypeptide(L)'
;MCTLLDCEHAPALELAALYHERWEVEGVFDELKTHLHQRRRVLRSKRPDLVRQEFYGWVLAHYAVRWLMHSAGSAHEVEPRRLSFVANVQLLKRAQPQSGAFLPSAPAIA
;
A
#
# COMPACT_ATOMS: atom_id res chain seq x y z
N MET A 1 15.08 -9.15 21.49
CA MET A 1 15.75 -10.37 21.99
C MET A 1 15.80 -11.35 20.83
N CYS A 2 16.97 -11.75 20.38
CA CYS A 2 17.11 -12.69 19.27
C CYS A 2 17.29 -14.08 19.85
N THR A 3 16.53 -15.06 19.32
CA THR A 3 16.61 -16.47 19.75
C THR A 3 17.65 -17.28 18.96
N LEU A 4 18.24 -16.68 17.91
CA LEU A 4 19.32 -17.27 17.14
C LEU A 4 20.64 -17.05 17.88
N LEU A 5 21.17 -18.14 18.45
CA LEU A 5 22.39 -18.11 19.28
C LEU A 5 23.65 -18.48 18.50
N ASP A 6 23.51 -18.98 17.28
CA ASP A 6 24.61 -19.43 16.45
C ASP A 6 25.10 -18.28 15.54
N CYS A 7 26.24 -17.71 15.86
CA CYS A 7 26.83 -16.60 15.12
C CYS A 7 27.40 -16.99 13.74
N GLU A 8 27.63 -18.28 13.48
CA GLU A 8 28.06 -18.73 12.15
C GLU A 8 26.89 -18.83 11.18
N HIS A 9 25.70 -19.25 11.66
CA HIS A 9 24.49 -19.33 10.87
C HIS A 9 23.72 -17.99 10.77
N ALA A 10 23.96 -17.07 11.67
CA ALA A 10 23.28 -15.78 11.73
C ALA A 10 24.26 -14.66 12.12
N PRO A 11 25.11 -14.19 11.18
CA PRO A 11 26.04 -13.10 11.43
C PRO A 11 25.32 -11.81 11.86
N ALA A 12 25.90 -11.10 12.81
CA ALA A 12 25.26 -9.90 13.38
C ALA A 12 24.93 -8.82 12.34
N LEU A 13 25.78 -8.67 11.32
CA LEU A 13 25.55 -7.70 10.23
C LEU A 13 24.36 -8.08 9.35
N GLU A 14 24.20 -9.35 9.05
CA GLU A 14 23.04 -9.82 8.27
C GLU A 14 21.76 -9.70 9.06
N LEU A 15 21.79 -10.01 10.36
CA LEU A 15 20.65 -9.83 11.25
C LEU A 15 20.29 -8.35 11.40
N ALA A 16 21.25 -7.45 11.47
CA ALA A 16 21.00 -6.01 11.53
C ALA A 16 20.37 -5.49 10.24
N ALA A 17 20.86 -5.94 9.08
CA ALA A 17 20.28 -5.59 7.78
C ALA A 17 18.86 -6.10 7.64
N LEU A 18 18.61 -7.36 7.99
CA LEU A 18 17.28 -7.95 7.98
C LEU A 18 16.31 -7.26 8.94
N TYR A 19 16.80 -6.89 10.14
CA TYR A 19 16.01 -6.14 11.11
C TYR A 19 15.65 -4.74 10.62
N HIS A 20 16.54 -4.11 9.85
CA HIS A 20 16.28 -2.82 9.25
C HIS A 20 15.13 -2.88 8.22
N GLU A 21 15.02 -3.98 7.48
CA GLU A 21 13.91 -4.19 6.53
C GLU A 21 12.52 -4.24 7.21
N ARG A 22 12.48 -4.49 8.53
CA ARG A 22 11.24 -4.41 9.30
C ARG A 22 10.54 -3.05 9.21
N TRP A 23 11.30 -1.98 9.05
CA TRP A 23 10.75 -0.63 8.88
C TRP A 23 9.86 -0.49 7.64
N GLU A 24 10.04 -1.34 6.65
CA GLU A 24 9.15 -1.36 5.48
C GLU A 24 7.73 -1.78 5.84
N VAL A 25 7.59 -2.73 6.77
CA VAL A 25 6.26 -3.14 7.26
C VAL A 25 5.57 -1.99 7.99
N GLU A 26 6.31 -1.24 8.80
CA GLU A 26 5.78 -0.06 9.48
C GLU A 26 5.39 1.03 8.48
N GLY A 27 6.20 1.22 7.43
CA GLY A 27 5.88 2.11 6.32
C GLY A 27 4.59 1.71 5.59
N VAL A 28 4.38 0.42 5.34
CA VAL A 28 3.13 -0.09 4.74
C VAL A 28 1.92 0.21 5.62
N PHE A 29 2.03 0.04 6.93
CA PHE A 29 0.95 0.37 7.85
C PHE A 29 0.66 1.87 7.88
N ASP A 30 1.68 2.72 7.83
CA ASP A 30 1.50 4.17 7.74
C ASP A 30 0.83 4.57 6.42
N GLU A 31 1.25 4.01 5.31
CA GLU A 31 0.62 4.23 4.01
C GLU A 31 -0.85 3.85 4.02
N LEU A 32 -1.20 2.69 4.58
CA LEU A 32 -2.58 2.24 4.70
C LEU A 32 -3.41 3.15 5.60
N LYS A 33 -2.92 3.46 6.79
CA LYS A 33 -3.68 4.20 7.80
C LYS A 33 -3.76 5.69 7.51
N THR A 34 -2.67 6.28 7.08
CA THR A 34 -2.53 7.73 7.01
C THR A 34 -2.82 8.26 5.62
N HIS A 35 -2.27 7.62 4.60
CA HIS A 35 -2.26 8.18 3.25
C HIS A 35 -3.40 7.66 2.37
N LEU A 36 -3.78 6.42 2.52
CA LEU A 36 -4.85 5.83 1.72
C LEU A 36 -6.24 6.14 2.31
N HIS A 37 -6.38 6.09 3.63
CA HIS A 37 -7.68 6.21 4.32
C HIS A 37 -8.17 7.65 4.58
N GLN A 38 -7.42 8.65 4.23
CA GLN A 38 -7.85 10.06 4.28
C GLN A 38 -8.66 10.46 5.53
N ARG A 39 -8.03 10.59 6.68
CA ARG A 39 -8.64 11.13 7.92
C ARG A 39 -9.69 10.28 8.63
N ARG A 40 -10.26 9.25 8.02
CA ARG A 40 -11.20 8.37 8.71
C ARG A 40 -10.47 7.13 9.22
N ARG A 41 -10.22 7.10 10.52
CA ARG A 41 -9.54 5.98 11.19
C ARG A 41 -10.44 4.76 11.45
N VAL A 42 -11.71 4.85 11.09
CA VAL A 42 -12.71 3.83 11.40
C VAL A 42 -13.37 3.34 10.11
N LEU A 43 -13.48 2.04 9.97
CA LEU A 43 -14.24 1.41 8.91
C LEU A 43 -15.71 1.85 9.00
N ARG A 44 -16.33 2.15 7.88
CA ARG A 44 -17.69 2.70 7.81
C ARG A 44 -18.77 1.65 8.08
N SER A 45 -18.45 0.42 7.71
CA SER A 45 -19.40 -0.70 7.80
C SER A 45 -19.55 -1.19 9.24
N LYS A 46 -20.77 -1.58 9.59
CA LYS A 46 -21.10 -2.15 10.91
C LYS A 46 -21.33 -3.67 10.87
N ARG A 47 -21.50 -4.22 9.67
CA ARG A 47 -21.71 -5.67 9.49
C ARG A 47 -20.36 -6.34 9.22
N PRO A 48 -20.10 -7.53 9.80
CA PRO A 48 -18.80 -8.21 9.67
C PRO A 48 -18.38 -8.53 8.24
N ASP A 49 -19.30 -8.92 7.38
CA ASP A 49 -19.08 -9.20 5.96
C ASP A 49 -18.65 -7.94 5.19
N LEU A 50 -19.32 -6.81 5.44
CA LEU A 50 -19.00 -5.54 4.81
C LEU A 50 -17.68 -4.94 5.36
N VAL A 51 -17.37 -5.14 6.64
CA VAL A 51 -16.10 -4.74 7.23
C VAL A 51 -14.93 -5.47 6.54
N ARG A 52 -15.09 -6.78 6.33
CA ARG A 52 -14.09 -7.57 5.58
C ARG A 52 -13.93 -7.07 4.16
N GLN A 53 -15.02 -6.80 3.46
CA GLN A 53 -15.00 -6.27 2.09
C GLN A 53 -14.31 -4.92 2.02
N GLU A 54 -14.59 -4.02 2.95
CA GLU A 54 -13.96 -2.70 3.04
C GLU A 54 -12.47 -2.82 3.31
N PHE A 55 -12.07 -3.70 4.22
CA PHE A 55 -10.67 -3.96 4.55
C PHE A 55 -9.90 -4.54 3.34
N TYR A 56 -10.45 -5.55 2.67
CA TYR A 56 -9.80 -6.12 1.49
C TYR A 56 -9.75 -5.14 0.32
N GLY A 57 -10.77 -4.31 0.14
CA GLY A 57 -10.74 -3.22 -0.84
C GLY A 57 -9.57 -2.25 -0.59
N TRP A 58 -9.31 -1.98 0.64
CA TRP A 58 -8.19 -1.15 1.10
C TRP A 58 -6.82 -1.76 0.79
N VAL A 59 -6.66 -3.02 1.15
CA VAL A 59 -5.42 -3.77 0.86
C VAL A 59 -5.18 -3.86 -0.64
N LEU A 60 -6.23 -4.11 -1.42
CA LEU A 60 -6.14 -4.16 -2.88
C LEU A 60 -5.77 -2.81 -3.49
N ALA A 61 -6.32 -1.71 -2.98
CA ALA A 61 -5.96 -0.37 -3.43
C ALA A 61 -4.49 -0.05 -3.14
N HIS A 62 -4.00 -0.40 -1.96
CA HIS A 62 -2.59 -0.26 -1.62
C HIS A 62 -1.70 -1.09 -2.56
N TYR A 63 -2.06 -2.33 -2.78
CA TYR A 63 -1.35 -3.22 -3.70
C TYR A 63 -1.30 -2.64 -5.12
N ALA A 64 -2.41 -2.13 -5.62
CA ALA A 64 -2.48 -1.53 -6.96
C ALA A 64 -1.54 -0.32 -7.10
N VAL A 65 -1.50 0.56 -6.11
CA VAL A 65 -0.58 1.71 -6.10
C VAL A 65 0.87 1.24 -6.08
N ARG A 66 1.20 0.28 -5.22
CA ARG A 66 2.57 -0.28 -5.15
C ARG A 66 2.97 -0.99 -6.43
N TRP A 67 2.04 -1.71 -7.05
CA TRP A 67 2.29 -2.36 -8.33
C TRP A 67 2.57 -1.33 -9.44
N LEU A 68 1.81 -0.24 -9.50
CA LEU A 68 2.06 0.86 -10.45
C LEU A 68 3.43 1.51 -10.22
N MET A 69 3.79 1.76 -8.96
CA MET A 69 5.11 2.30 -8.60
C MET A 69 6.23 1.38 -9.05
N HIS A 70 6.08 0.06 -8.83
CA HIS A 70 7.05 -0.93 -9.27
C HIS A 70 7.17 -0.96 -10.80
N SER A 71 6.04 -0.99 -11.51
CA SER A 71 6.02 -1.01 -12.98
C SER A 71 6.65 0.26 -13.57
N ALA A 72 6.34 1.43 -13.01
CA ALA A 72 6.94 2.69 -13.43
C ALA A 72 8.45 2.74 -13.14
N GLY A 73 8.86 2.31 -11.94
CA GLY A 73 10.26 2.22 -11.57
C GLY A 73 11.06 1.32 -12.51
N SER A 74 10.52 0.13 -12.81
CA SER A 74 11.15 -0.81 -13.72
C SER A 74 11.25 -0.27 -15.16
N ALA A 75 10.25 0.45 -15.63
CA ALA A 75 10.26 1.05 -16.98
C ALA A 75 11.28 2.18 -17.12
N HIS A 76 11.61 2.88 -16.05
CA HIS A 76 12.54 4.01 -16.05
C HIS A 76 13.86 3.73 -15.34
N GLU A 77 14.14 2.47 -15.01
CA GLU A 77 15.35 2.04 -14.30
C GLU A 77 15.56 2.78 -12.95
N VAL A 78 14.47 3.15 -12.31
CA VAL A 78 14.47 3.80 -11.00
C VAL A 78 14.07 2.78 -9.94
N GLU A 79 14.81 2.72 -8.84
CA GLU A 79 14.45 1.83 -7.74
C GLU A 79 13.07 2.22 -7.17
N PRO A 80 12.09 1.29 -7.14
CA PRO A 80 10.73 1.58 -6.67
C PRO A 80 10.65 2.15 -5.26
N ARG A 81 11.60 1.80 -4.39
CA ARG A 81 11.71 2.32 -3.01
C ARG A 81 11.98 3.83 -2.94
N ARG A 82 12.54 4.40 -3.99
CA ARG A 82 12.80 5.86 -4.09
C ARG A 82 11.58 6.66 -4.51
N LEU A 83 10.53 5.99 -4.99
CA LEU A 83 9.29 6.64 -5.39
C LEU A 83 8.43 6.95 -4.16
N SER A 84 7.89 8.16 -4.08
CA SER A 84 7.01 8.56 -3.00
C SER A 84 5.61 7.98 -3.19
N PHE A 85 5.15 7.17 -2.23
CA PHE A 85 3.79 6.63 -2.21
C PHE A 85 2.74 7.73 -2.20
N VAL A 86 2.93 8.74 -1.36
CA VAL A 86 2.00 9.89 -1.23
C VAL A 86 1.85 10.64 -2.55
N ALA A 87 2.97 10.92 -3.23
CA ALA A 87 2.94 11.61 -4.52
C ALA A 87 2.19 10.79 -5.58
N ASN A 88 2.41 9.48 -5.63
CA ASN A 88 1.69 8.59 -6.55
C ASN A 88 0.19 8.55 -6.27
N VAL A 89 -0.22 8.46 -5.01
CA VAL A 89 -1.64 8.51 -4.63
C VAL A 89 -2.26 9.84 -5.06
N GLN A 90 -1.56 10.97 -4.88
CA GLN A 90 -2.06 12.28 -5.30
C GLN A 90 -2.20 12.39 -6.82
N LEU A 91 -1.23 11.86 -7.56
CA LEU A 91 -1.30 11.82 -9.03
C LEU A 91 -2.49 10.99 -9.51
N LEU A 92 -2.70 9.80 -8.94
CA LEU A 92 -3.85 8.96 -9.26
C LEU A 92 -5.18 9.66 -8.97
N LYS A 93 -5.30 10.36 -7.84
CA LYS A 93 -6.49 11.14 -7.51
C LYS A 93 -6.75 12.27 -8.49
N ARG A 94 -5.72 12.94 -8.97
CA ARG A 94 -5.84 13.99 -9.98
C ARG A 94 -6.21 13.43 -11.35
N ALA A 95 -5.74 12.25 -11.69
CA ALA A 95 -6.04 11.60 -12.96
C ALA A 95 -7.47 11.02 -13.03
N GLN A 96 -8.05 10.62 -11.89
CA GLN A 96 -9.40 10.04 -11.83
C GLN A 96 -10.50 10.87 -12.49
N PRO A 97 -10.60 12.20 -12.29
CA PRO A 97 -11.66 13.01 -12.92
C PRO A 97 -11.59 13.05 -14.44
N GLN A 98 -10.39 12.86 -14.99
CA GLN A 98 -10.16 12.94 -16.43
C GLN A 98 -10.47 11.64 -17.16
N SER A 99 -10.43 10.52 -16.46
CA SER A 99 -10.58 9.21 -17.10
C SER A 99 -12.03 8.78 -17.31
N GLY A 100 -13.04 9.45 -16.72
CA GLY A 100 -14.49 9.21 -16.97
C GLY A 100 -14.96 7.74 -17.05
N ALA A 101 -14.00 6.82 -17.08
CA ALA A 101 -14.17 5.44 -17.50
C ALA A 101 -14.55 4.48 -16.36
N PHE A 102 -14.61 4.96 -15.12
CA PHE A 102 -14.83 4.09 -13.95
C PHE A 102 -16.18 4.21 -13.26
N LEU A 103 -17.08 5.03 -13.78
CA LEU A 103 -18.45 4.96 -13.32
C LEU A 103 -19.23 4.14 -14.35
N PRO A 104 -19.64 2.89 -14.03
CA PRO A 104 -20.71 2.27 -14.80
C PRO A 104 -21.89 3.25 -14.72
N SER A 105 -22.32 3.79 -15.86
CA SER A 105 -23.55 4.55 -15.91
C SER A 105 -24.62 3.66 -15.29
N ALA A 106 -25.18 4.09 -14.18
CA ALA A 106 -26.32 3.40 -13.60
C ALA A 106 -27.36 3.24 -14.72
N PRO A 107 -27.89 2.03 -14.97
CA PRO A 107 -28.95 1.88 -15.90
C PRO A 107 -30.08 2.83 -15.47
N ALA A 108 -30.49 3.71 -16.36
CA ALA A 108 -31.64 4.54 -16.10
C ALA A 108 -32.80 3.61 -15.73
N ILE A 109 -33.20 3.66 -14.49
CA ILE A 109 -34.42 2.97 -14.04
C ILE A 109 -35.56 3.74 -14.66
N ALA A 110 -36.08 3.14 -15.70
CA ALA A 110 -37.28 3.65 -16.33
C ALA A 110 -38.48 3.46 -15.40
#